data_3d3fe72a17d08a4c0e18eaeef592f97f
#
_entry.id   3d3fe72a17d08a4c0e18eaeef592f97f
#
_cell.length_a   1.000
_cell.length_b   1.000
_cell.length_c   1.000
_cell.angle_alpha   90.00
_cell.angle_beta   90.00
_cell.angle_gamma   90.00
#
_symmetry.space_group_name_H-M   'P 1'
#
loop_
_entity.id
_entity.type
_entity.pdbx_description
1 polymer ?
#
loop_
_entity_poly.entity_id
_entity_poly.type
_entity_poly.pdbx_seq_one_letter_code
_entity_poly.pdbx_strand_id
1 'polypeptide(L)'
;MVINLEGVVSENWQNIPAKELFPGIRQRILWRGSNGAKAKILEIDPGAKFTKLDTHFPGPEEVFVVSGVFNGGVHDYPAGTFIHNPRGSAHVPQSKQGCVIFVLFPQG
;
A
#
# COMPACT_ATOMS: atom_id res chain seq x y z
N MET A 1 29.80 -5.61 20.19
CA MET A 1 28.69 -5.42 19.23
C MET A 1 29.25 -4.79 17.97
N VAL A 2 28.93 -5.34 16.82
CA VAL A 2 29.34 -4.79 15.52
C VAL A 2 28.07 -4.40 14.77
N ILE A 3 28.00 -3.13 14.35
CA ILE A 3 26.91 -2.66 13.50
C ILE A 3 27.31 -2.93 12.05
N ASN A 4 26.43 -3.60 11.32
CA ASN A 4 26.63 -3.87 9.90
C ASN A 4 25.41 -3.37 9.13
N LEU A 5 25.60 -2.35 8.29
CA LEU A 5 24.54 -1.72 7.51
C LEU A 5 24.61 -2.07 6.02
N GLU A 6 25.43 -3.06 5.66
CA GLU A 6 25.51 -3.50 4.27
C GLU A 6 24.13 -3.98 3.78
N GLY A 7 23.69 -3.47 2.63
CA GLY A 7 22.41 -3.84 2.05
C GLY A 7 21.17 -3.16 2.66
N VAL A 8 21.38 -2.33 3.69
CA VAL A 8 20.27 -1.56 4.28
C VAL A 8 19.78 -0.51 3.27
N VAL A 9 18.46 -0.48 3.06
CA VAL A 9 17.79 0.55 2.24
C VAL A 9 16.87 1.34 3.15
N SER A 10 16.94 2.65 3.07
CA SER A 10 16.05 3.53 3.84
C SER A 10 15.50 4.62 2.93
N GLU A 11 14.19 4.85 3.00
CA GLU A 11 13.51 5.85 2.19
C GLU A 11 12.46 6.57 3.03
N ASN A 12 12.38 7.88 2.86
CA ASN A 12 11.24 8.64 3.37
C ASN A 12 10.24 8.78 2.23
N TRP A 13 9.04 8.23 2.41
CA TRP A 13 8.06 8.16 1.35
C TRP A 13 7.66 9.53 0.79
N GLN A 14 7.75 10.57 1.62
CA GLN A 14 7.40 11.94 1.21
C GLN A 14 8.39 12.51 0.19
N ASN A 15 9.60 11.95 0.13
CA ASN A 15 10.64 12.38 -0.81
C ASN A 15 10.66 11.56 -2.12
N ILE A 16 9.80 10.54 -2.22
CA ILE A 16 9.75 9.69 -3.41
C ILE A 16 8.74 10.27 -4.39
N PRO A 17 9.09 10.43 -5.67
CA PRO A 17 8.12 10.89 -6.66
C PRO A 17 6.89 9.99 -6.73
N ALA A 18 5.70 10.59 -6.79
CA ALA A 18 4.45 9.87 -6.88
C ALA A 18 4.07 9.63 -8.35
N LYS A 19 3.43 8.47 -8.58
CA LYS A 19 2.81 8.15 -9.87
C LYS A 19 1.31 7.95 -9.65
N GLU A 20 0.50 8.67 -10.41
CA GLU A 20 -0.96 8.50 -10.35
C GLU A 20 -1.35 7.15 -10.96
N LEU A 21 -2.17 6.37 -10.26
CA LEU A 21 -2.71 5.09 -10.71
C LEU A 21 -4.15 5.24 -11.21
N PHE A 22 -4.94 5.98 -10.47
CA PHE A 22 -6.33 6.34 -10.75
C PHE A 22 -6.53 7.79 -10.33
N PRO A 23 -7.57 8.47 -10.80
CA PRO A 23 -7.82 9.84 -10.34
C PRO A 23 -7.86 9.93 -8.81
N GLY A 24 -6.98 10.75 -8.24
CA GLY A 24 -6.88 10.95 -6.80
C GLY A 24 -6.16 9.84 -6.03
N ILE A 25 -5.57 8.87 -6.72
CA ILE A 25 -4.81 7.78 -6.08
C ILE A 25 -3.44 7.68 -6.72
N ARG A 26 -2.40 7.80 -5.89
CA ARG A 26 -1.02 7.76 -6.35
C ARG A 26 -0.18 6.83 -5.50
N GLN A 27 0.85 6.28 -6.12
CA GLN A 27 1.79 5.38 -5.45
C GLN A 27 3.19 5.95 -5.41
N ARG A 28 3.92 5.55 -4.37
CA ARG A 28 5.34 5.82 -4.20
C ARG A 28 6.02 4.51 -3.84
N ILE A 29 6.89 4.02 -4.71
CA ILE A 29 7.57 2.74 -4.49
C ILE A 29 8.71 2.96 -3.52
N LEU A 30 8.66 2.28 -2.37
CA LEU A 30 9.69 2.37 -1.33
C LEU A 30 10.85 1.42 -1.60
N TRP A 31 10.57 0.22 -2.08
CA TRP A 31 11.56 -0.83 -2.20
C TRP A 31 11.05 -1.92 -3.13
N ARG A 32 11.99 -2.47 -3.89
CA ARG A 32 11.76 -3.67 -4.70
C ARG A 32 12.76 -4.72 -4.28
N GLY A 33 12.26 -5.90 -3.90
CA GLY A 33 13.08 -7.03 -3.54
C GLY A 33 13.22 -8.03 -4.68
N SER A 34 13.82 -9.16 -4.36
CA SER A 34 13.89 -10.29 -5.27
C SER A 34 12.51 -10.94 -5.43
N ASN A 35 12.33 -11.69 -6.52
CA ASN A 35 11.10 -12.46 -6.79
C ASN A 35 9.84 -11.59 -6.85
N GLY A 36 9.97 -10.35 -7.26
CA GLY A 36 8.83 -9.44 -7.40
C GLY A 36 8.36 -8.79 -6.11
N ALA A 37 9.00 -9.06 -4.97
CA ALA A 37 8.63 -8.42 -3.70
C ALA A 37 8.70 -6.90 -3.84
N LYS A 38 7.75 -6.21 -3.20
CA LYS A 38 7.62 -4.76 -3.34
C LYS A 38 6.94 -4.17 -2.12
N ALA A 39 7.46 -3.01 -1.67
CA ALA A 39 6.83 -2.20 -0.64
C ALA A 39 6.52 -0.82 -1.22
N LYS A 40 5.34 -0.29 -0.93
CA LYS A 40 4.93 1.02 -1.43
C LYS A 40 4.00 1.75 -0.47
N ILE A 41 3.87 3.05 -0.70
CA ILE A 41 2.83 3.89 -0.11
C ILE A 41 1.78 4.14 -1.20
N LEU A 42 0.51 4.02 -0.81
CA LEU A 42 -0.62 4.56 -1.57
C LEU A 42 -1.20 5.75 -0.82
N GLU A 43 -1.39 6.83 -1.53
CA GLU A 43 -2.13 8.00 -1.05
C GLU A 43 -3.47 8.03 -1.78
N ILE A 44 -4.56 8.04 -1.03
CA ILE A 44 -5.92 8.09 -1.57
C ILE A 44 -6.55 9.41 -1.12
N ASP A 45 -6.85 10.28 -2.08
CA ASP A 45 -7.51 11.55 -1.79
C ASP A 45 -8.95 11.32 -1.33
N PRO A 46 -9.52 12.28 -0.56
CA PRO A 46 -10.93 12.16 -0.14
C PRO A 46 -11.86 11.92 -1.33
N GLY A 47 -12.65 10.84 -1.24
CA GLY A 47 -13.61 10.45 -2.26
C GLY A 47 -13.05 9.63 -3.41
N ALA A 48 -11.74 9.43 -3.48
CA ALA A 48 -11.14 8.65 -4.56
C ALA A 48 -11.34 7.15 -4.36
N LYS A 49 -11.40 6.42 -5.46
CA LYS A 49 -11.67 5.00 -5.47
C LYS A 49 -11.05 4.36 -6.71
N PHE A 50 -10.52 3.13 -6.58
CA PHE A 50 -10.10 2.33 -7.73
C PHE A 50 -11.28 2.16 -8.69
N THR A 51 -11.00 2.22 -9.98
CA THR A 51 -12.03 2.04 -11.00
C THR A 51 -12.22 0.60 -11.41
N LYS A 52 -11.51 -0.33 -10.77
CA LYS A 52 -11.62 -1.76 -11.03
C LYS A 52 -11.34 -2.56 -9.75
N LEU A 53 -11.75 -3.81 -9.76
CA LEU A 53 -11.45 -4.76 -8.70
C LEU A 53 -9.93 -5.02 -8.66
N ASP A 54 -9.35 -4.97 -7.48
CA ASP A 54 -7.96 -5.30 -7.23
C ASP A 54 -7.86 -6.70 -6.63
N THR A 55 -7.40 -7.65 -7.43
CA THR A 55 -7.28 -9.05 -7.03
C THR A 55 -5.82 -9.38 -6.74
N HIS A 56 -5.56 -10.08 -5.63
CA HIS A 56 -4.21 -10.30 -5.13
C HIS A 56 -3.62 -11.61 -5.68
N PHE A 57 -2.76 -11.49 -6.67
CA PHE A 57 -1.94 -12.55 -7.26
C PHE A 57 -0.60 -11.96 -7.67
N PRO A 58 0.51 -12.73 -7.60
CA PRO A 58 0.60 -14.16 -7.27
C PRO A 58 0.56 -14.48 -5.79
N GLY A 59 0.74 -13.49 -4.92
CA GLY A 59 0.77 -13.69 -3.48
C GLY A 59 -0.16 -12.75 -2.72
N PRO A 60 -0.07 -12.74 -1.40
CA PRO A 60 -0.88 -11.87 -0.56
C PRO A 60 -0.45 -10.40 -0.64
N GLU A 61 -1.31 -9.54 -0.13
CA GLU A 61 -1.02 -8.12 0.09
C GLU A 61 -1.18 -7.82 1.56
N GLU A 62 -0.14 -7.25 2.17
CA GLU A 62 -0.18 -6.79 3.55
C GLU A 62 -0.34 -5.28 3.55
N VAL A 63 -1.28 -4.76 4.33
CA VAL A 63 -1.60 -3.34 4.40
C VAL A 63 -1.54 -2.85 5.84
N PHE A 64 -0.96 -1.67 6.02
CA PHE A 64 -1.05 -0.94 7.28
C PHE A 64 -1.56 0.46 7.01
N VAL A 65 -2.63 0.86 7.68
CA VAL A 65 -3.23 2.19 7.53
C VAL A 65 -2.42 3.19 8.34
N VAL A 66 -1.69 4.06 7.64
CA VAL A 66 -0.80 5.05 8.27
C VAL A 66 -1.59 6.25 8.78
N SER A 67 -2.54 6.75 7.99
CA SER A 67 -3.37 7.88 8.36
C SER A 67 -4.71 7.83 7.65
N GLY A 68 -5.69 8.53 8.20
CA GLY A 68 -7.03 8.57 7.64
C GLY A 68 -7.81 7.29 7.84
N VAL A 69 -8.73 7.00 6.93
CA VAL A 69 -9.59 5.80 6.98
C VAL A 69 -9.58 5.14 5.61
N PHE A 70 -9.10 3.90 5.58
CA PHE A 70 -9.10 3.08 4.36
C PHE A 70 -10.37 2.25 4.29
N ASN A 71 -10.86 1.99 3.08
CA ASN A 71 -11.99 1.11 2.83
C ASN A 71 -11.70 0.25 1.60
N GLY A 72 -12.04 -1.02 1.65
CA GLY A 72 -11.86 -1.95 0.54
C GLY A 72 -13.14 -2.25 -0.24
N GLY A 73 -14.21 -1.52 0.08
CA GLY A 73 -15.53 -1.70 -0.53
C GLY A 73 -16.62 -2.12 0.45
N VAL A 74 -16.26 -2.56 1.65
CA VAL A 74 -17.21 -3.04 2.67
C VAL A 74 -16.98 -2.39 4.04
N HIS A 75 -15.76 -2.49 4.57
CA HIS A 75 -15.45 -2.03 5.93
C HIS A 75 -14.54 -0.82 5.94
N ASP A 76 -14.73 0.06 6.92
CA ASP A 76 -13.80 1.14 7.22
C ASP A 76 -12.69 0.65 8.14
N TYR A 77 -11.44 0.99 7.79
CA TYR A 77 -10.26 0.66 8.57
C TYR A 77 -9.54 1.96 8.96
N PRO A 78 -9.61 2.35 10.26
CA PRO A 78 -8.93 3.58 10.68
C PRO A 78 -7.42 3.41 10.75
N ALA A 79 -6.71 4.55 10.88
CA ALA A 79 -5.27 4.56 11.09
C ALA A 79 -4.85 3.62 12.22
N GLY A 80 -3.76 2.90 12.02
CA GLY A 80 -3.28 1.89 12.96
C GLY A 80 -3.78 0.47 12.69
N THR A 81 -4.65 0.28 11.69
CA THR A 81 -5.17 -1.05 11.35
C THR A 81 -4.20 -1.79 10.44
N PHE A 82 -3.92 -3.04 10.77
CA PHE A 82 -3.23 -3.99 9.89
C PHE A 82 -4.26 -4.86 9.17
N ILE A 83 -4.07 -5.08 7.88
CA ILE A 83 -4.95 -5.90 7.06
C ILE A 83 -4.09 -6.91 6.29
N HIS A 84 -4.38 -8.19 6.48
CA HIS A 84 -3.82 -9.26 5.68
C HIS A 84 -4.82 -9.66 4.61
N ASN A 85 -4.48 -9.42 3.35
CA ASN A 85 -5.29 -9.84 2.21
C ASN A 85 -4.63 -11.09 1.61
N PRO A 86 -5.21 -12.29 1.83
CA PRO A 86 -4.58 -13.52 1.33
C PRO A 86 -4.59 -13.56 -0.20
N ARG A 87 -3.72 -14.37 -0.75
CA ARG A 87 -3.73 -14.64 -2.20
C ARG A 87 -5.13 -15.00 -2.65
N GLY A 88 -5.57 -14.42 -3.76
CA GLY A 88 -6.90 -14.65 -4.33
C GLY A 88 -7.99 -13.76 -3.76
N SER A 89 -7.75 -13.04 -2.66
CA SER A 89 -8.70 -12.05 -2.18
C SER A 89 -8.77 -10.86 -3.13
N ALA A 90 -9.87 -10.12 -3.05
CA ALA A 90 -10.12 -9.00 -3.94
C ALA A 90 -10.88 -7.89 -3.22
N HIS A 91 -10.54 -6.65 -3.54
CA HIS A 91 -11.20 -5.49 -2.97
C HIS A 91 -11.17 -4.31 -3.95
N VAL A 92 -11.83 -3.22 -3.57
CA VAL A 92 -11.79 -1.95 -4.32
C VAL A 92 -11.26 -0.89 -3.38
N PRO A 93 -9.95 -0.60 -3.40
CA PRO A 93 -9.37 0.43 -2.53
C PRO A 93 -10.04 1.78 -2.74
N GLN A 94 -10.39 2.42 -1.63
CA GLN A 94 -11.10 3.71 -1.63
C GLN A 94 -11.02 4.36 -0.27
N SER A 95 -11.36 5.64 -0.20
CA SER A 95 -11.46 6.35 1.07
C SER A 95 -12.36 7.57 0.92
N LYS A 96 -13.37 7.71 1.77
CA LYS A 96 -14.21 8.92 1.78
C LYS A 96 -13.46 10.12 2.33
N GLN A 97 -12.66 9.89 3.38
CA GLN A 97 -11.97 10.96 4.10
C GLN A 97 -10.56 11.21 3.59
N GLY A 98 -10.05 10.32 2.75
CA GLY A 98 -8.65 10.26 2.40
C GLY A 98 -7.86 9.40 3.36
N CYS A 99 -6.79 8.80 2.86
CA CYS A 99 -5.91 7.98 3.70
C CYS A 99 -4.54 7.82 3.06
N VAL A 100 -3.60 7.41 3.89
CA VAL A 100 -2.30 6.92 3.46
C VAL A 100 -2.16 5.50 3.98
N ILE A 101 -1.83 4.56 3.09
CA ILE A 101 -1.59 3.18 3.48
C ILE A 101 -0.20 2.73 3.04
N PHE A 102 0.42 1.91 3.87
CA PHE A 102 1.62 1.15 3.53
C PHE A 102 1.19 -0.21 3.00
N VAL A 103 1.79 -0.62 1.89
CA VAL A 103 1.43 -1.87 1.21
C VAL A 103 2.70 -2.68 0.96
N LEU A 104 2.66 -3.94 1.36
CA LEU A 104 3.75 -4.89 1.11
C LEU A 104 3.22 -6.07 0.30
N PHE A 105 3.88 -6.32 -0.82
CA PHE A 105 3.67 -7.52 -1.63
C PHE A 105 4.92 -8.39 -1.46
N PRO A 106 4.88 -9.42 -0.59
CA PRO A 106 6.08 -10.24 -0.35
C PRO A 106 6.46 -11.13 -1.53
N GLN A 107 5.53 -11.35 -2.44
CA GLN A 107 5.74 -12.21 -3.63
C GLN A 107 5.45 -11.50 -4.95
N GLY A 108 5.18 -10.22 -4.88
CA GLY A 108 4.86 -9.45 -6.09
C GLY A 108 3.40 -9.27 -6.37
#